data_f42e4ec1121398f3f9873707e4a08ef6
#
_entry.id   f42e4ec1121398f3f9873707e4a08ef6
#
_cell.length_a   1.000
_cell.length_b   1.000
_cell.length_c   1.000
_cell.angle_alpha   90.00
_cell.angle_beta   90.00
_cell.angle_gamma   90.00
#
_symmetry.space_group_name_H-M   'P 1'
#
loop_
_entity.id
_entity.type
_entity.pdbx_description
1 polymer ?
#
loop_
_entity_poly.entity_id
_entity_poly.type
_entity_poly.pdbx_seq_one_letter_code
_entity_poly.pdbx_strand_id
1 'polypeptide(L)'
;ELVFKIRCAKKDISKCILVYWDRTKPENQKRQELKCCYRDGLFDYFQGKIIFHQIARYQKYYFELTDSSGNMMYYTANGLQQVIPKSGFFEYLYVNGTDVITFPEWAKGVIYYQIFPERFCNGNRGNDPEECKPWGTLPDREHHMGGDLQGIIQKIPYLKELGIECIYLNPIFEADFNHKYATTDYFKIDSQFGTEETFRELVDTCHSYGIRIVLDGVFNHTGVHFKPFQDVLEKQEKSRYVKWFYINHYPVEPSHHNYECVGAYKWMPKLDTSNPEVREFILKVMFYWIDHYGIDGWRLDVADEVDPSVWEEARIQIKEKYPDKILLGETWGYAGKMLRGNQMDSVMNYVFRDALRDYIAEKSISVTEFDSRLNHMLAYYKD
;
A
#
# COMPACT_ATOMS: atom_id res chain seq x y z
N GLU A 1 -0.66 19.00 -12.94
CA GLU A 1 -1.60 19.84 -12.19
C GLU A 1 -1.11 20.06 -10.78
N LEU A 2 -1.20 21.31 -10.25
CA LEU A 2 -0.97 21.62 -8.84
C LEU A 2 -2.24 22.22 -8.26
N VAL A 3 -2.66 21.72 -7.09
CA VAL A 3 -3.78 22.27 -6.32
C VAL A 3 -3.21 23.02 -5.13
N PHE A 4 -3.58 24.28 -4.99
CA PHE A 4 -3.17 25.14 -3.88
C PHE A 4 -4.36 25.34 -2.95
N LYS A 5 -4.17 25.07 -1.67
CA LYS A 5 -5.17 25.27 -0.63
C LYS A 5 -4.61 26.16 0.49
N ILE A 6 -5.45 27.04 1.02
CA ILE A 6 -5.15 27.81 2.21
C ILE A 6 -6.37 27.83 3.12
N ARG A 7 -6.14 27.70 4.42
CA ARG A 7 -7.15 27.79 5.48
C ARG A 7 -6.94 29.08 6.27
N CYS A 8 -7.99 29.81 6.53
CA CYS A 8 -7.99 30.98 7.40
C CYS A 8 -9.14 30.93 8.41
N ALA A 9 -9.12 31.79 9.41
CA ALA A 9 -10.26 31.92 10.32
C ALA A 9 -11.52 32.31 9.54
N LYS A 10 -12.67 31.91 10.05
CA LYS A 10 -13.96 32.15 9.40
C LYS A 10 -14.21 33.65 9.19
N LYS A 11 -14.51 34.04 7.97
CA LYS A 11 -14.76 35.43 7.55
C LYS A 11 -13.59 36.41 7.74
N ASP A 12 -12.39 35.90 7.96
CA ASP A 12 -11.19 36.71 8.15
C ASP A 12 -10.69 37.25 6.81
N ILE A 13 -10.73 36.45 5.74
CA ILE A 13 -10.26 36.80 4.42
C ILE A 13 -11.42 36.92 3.44
N SER A 14 -11.48 38.05 2.72
CA SER A 14 -12.44 38.29 1.67
C SER A 14 -11.90 37.89 0.28
N LYS A 15 -10.59 37.95 0.08
CA LYS A 15 -9.92 37.61 -1.18
C LYS A 15 -8.56 36.97 -0.96
N CYS A 16 -8.28 35.90 -1.71
CA CYS A 16 -7.00 35.21 -1.70
C CYS A 16 -6.46 35.10 -3.13
N ILE A 17 -5.26 35.62 -3.38
CA ILE A 17 -4.57 35.53 -4.68
C ILE A 17 -3.29 34.73 -4.48
N LEU A 18 -3.12 33.67 -5.27
CA LEU A 18 -1.86 32.98 -5.44
C LEU A 18 -1.01 33.73 -6.45
N VAL A 19 0.19 34.11 -6.07
CA VAL A 19 1.22 34.67 -6.98
C VAL A 19 2.29 33.60 -7.14
N TYR A 20 2.59 33.18 -8.37
CA TYR A 20 3.53 32.12 -8.66
C TYR A 20 4.35 32.37 -9.93
N TRP A 21 5.55 31.84 -9.99
CA TRP A 21 6.46 31.96 -11.11
C TRP A 21 7.54 30.86 -11.11
N ASP A 22 8.15 30.65 -12.27
CA ASP A 22 9.40 29.87 -12.37
C ASP A 22 10.55 30.73 -11.80
N ARG A 23 11.29 30.20 -10.80
CA ARG A 23 12.40 30.93 -10.14
C ARG A 23 13.50 31.38 -11.10
N THR A 24 13.61 30.74 -12.28
CA THR A 24 14.58 31.12 -13.32
C THR A 24 14.11 32.30 -14.17
N LYS A 25 12.82 32.68 -14.05
CA LYS A 25 12.16 33.77 -14.79
C LYS A 25 11.30 34.61 -13.85
N PRO A 26 11.92 35.30 -12.87
CA PRO A 26 11.20 36.02 -11.82
C PRO A 26 10.35 37.20 -12.34
N GLU A 27 10.62 37.68 -13.53
CA GLU A 27 9.81 38.71 -14.22
C GLU A 27 8.46 38.20 -14.72
N ASN A 28 8.29 36.89 -14.87
CA ASN A 28 7.07 36.28 -15.41
C ASN A 28 6.12 35.81 -14.29
N GLN A 29 5.86 36.62 -13.30
CA GLN A 29 4.89 36.34 -12.25
C GLN A 29 3.48 36.22 -12.76
N LYS A 30 2.80 35.16 -12.41
CA LYS A 30 1.38 34.92 -12.70
C LYS A 30 0.57 35.06 -11.43
N ARG A 31 -0.68 35.42 -11.58
CA ARG A 31 -1.61 35.65 -10.46
C ARG A 31 -2.90 34.88 -10.72
N GLN A 32 -3.38 34.18 -9.71
CA GLN A 32 -4.63 33.44 -9.76
C GLN A 32 -5.41 33.64 -8.47
N GLU A 33 -6.67 34.04 -8.60
CA GLU A 33 -7.58 34.09 -7.46
C GLU A 33 -7.99 32.69 -7.05
N LEU A 34 -7.83 32.38 -5.75
CA LEU A 34 -8.34 31.19 -5.15
C LEU A 34 -9.77 31.43 -4.68
N LYS A 35 -10.65 30.45 -4.93
CA LYS A 35 -12.06 30.54 -4.53
C LYS A 35 -12.29 29.86 -3.19
N CYS A 36 -13.16 30.41 -2.37
CA CYS A 36 -13.60 29.72 -1.17
C CYS A 36 -14.42 28.49 -1.58
N CYS A 37 -13.84 27.30 -1.34
CA CYS A 37 -14.42 26.01 -1.74
C CYS A 37 -15.18 25.32 -0.62
N TYR A 38 -14.87 25.65 0.64
CA TYR A 38 -15.51 25.06 1.82
C TYR A 38 -15.47 26.03 3.00
N ARG A 39 -16.46 25.90 3.89
CA ARG A 39 -16.55 26.62 5.16
C ARG A 39 -17.06 25.68 6.23
N ASP A 40 -16.40 25.67 7.37
CA ASP A 40 -16.90 24.99 8.57
C ASP A 40 -17.29 25.96 9.68
N GLY A 41 -17.41 25.47 10.91
CA GLY A 41 -17.76 26.30 12.08
C GLY A 41 -16.68 27.36 12.40
N LEU A 42 -15.42 27.11 12.12
CA LEU A 42 -14.25 27.88 12.57
C LEU A 42 -13.44 28.47 11.43
N PHE A 43 -13.46 27.86 10.22
CA PHE A 43 -12.53 28.19 9.13
C PHE A 43 -13.22 28.36 7.78
N ASP A 44 -12.60 29.16 6.93
CA ASP A 44 -12.84 29.25 5.50
C ASP A 44 -11.64 28.64 4.75
N TYR A 45 -11.92 27.86 3.67
CA TYR A 45 -10.93 27.18 2.85
C TYR A 45 -10.96 27.71 1.44
N PHE A 46 -9.83 28.23 0.97
CA PHE A 46 -9.66 28.71 -0.39
C PHE A 46 -8.84 27.73 -1.21
N GLN A 47 -9.24 27.50 -2.44
CA GLN A 47 -8.57 26.57 -3.34
C GLN A 47 -8.46 27.16 -4.75
N GLY A 48 -7.34 26.87 -5.41
CA GLY A 48 -7.11 27.11 -6.82
C GLY A 48 -6.28 26.00 -7.44
N LYS A 49 -6.42 25.82 -8.74
CA LYS A 49 -5.81 24.74 -9.52
C LYS A 49 -5.04 25.35 -10.69
N ILE A 50 -3.77 24.96 -10.84
CA ILE A 50 -2.93 25.36 -11.96
C ILE A 50 -2.59 24.14 -12.79
N ILE A 51 -2.87 24.23 -14.10
CA ILE A 51 -2.51 23.20 -15.06
C ILE A 51 -1.20 23.63 -15.73
N PHE A 52 -0.18 22.78 -15.62
CA PHE A 52 1.08 22.93 -16.33
C PHE A 52 1.08 21.97 -17.52
N HIS A 53 1.42 22.47 -18.71
CA HIS A 53 1.56 21.63 -19.91
C HIS A 53 2.92 20.95 -19.98
N GLN A 54 3.81 21.27 -19.06
CA GLN A 54 5.13 20.68 -18.86
C GLN A 54 5.32 20.44 -17.37
N ILE A 55 6.38 19.73 -17.00
CA ILE A 55 6.72 19.52 -15.58
C ILE A 55 6.87 20.88 -14.91
N ALA A 56 6.16 21.06 -13.80
CA ALA A 56 6.22 22.26 -12.97
C ALA A 56 7.60 22.32 -12.26
N ARG A 57 8.58 22.95 -12.92
CA ARG A 57 9.94 23.08 -12.39
C ARG A 57 10.09 24.38 -11.62
N TYR A 58 10.83 24.32 -10.50
CA TYR A 58 11.33 25.50 -9.79
C TYR A 58 10.25 26.54 -9.50
N GLN A 59 9.02 26.14 -9.19
CA GLN A 59 7.94 27.06 -8.92
C GLN A 59 8.12 27.72 -7.55
N LYS A 60 8.19 29.05 -7.54
CA LYS A 60 8.07 29.86 -6.33
C LYS A 60 6.67 30.45 -6.24
N TYR A 61 6.17 30.61 -5.02
CA TYR A 61 4.85 31.20 -4.82
C TYR A 61 4.70 31.82 -3.43
N TYR A 62 3.68 32.70 -3.32
CA TYR A 62 3.16 33.24 -2.07
C TYR A 62 1.68 33.59 -2.25
N PHE A 63 1.02 33.92 -1.15
CA PHE A 63 -0.37 34.33 -1.19
C PHE A 63 -0.53 35.80 -0.79
N GLU A 64 -1.37 36.53 -1.52
CA GLU A 64 -1.87 37.85 -1.15
C GLU A 64 -3.26 37.64 -0.55
N LEU A 65 -3.42 38.08 0.68
CA LEU A 65 -4.63 37.92 1.47
C LEU A 65 -5.21 39.30 1.75
N THR A 66 -6.48 39.49 1.39
CA THR A 66 -7.20 40.75 1.68
C THR A 66 -8.29 40.42 2.71
N ASP A 67 -8.34 41.16 3.81
CA ASP A 67 -9.38 41.01 4.82
C ASP A 67 -10.70 41.68 4.39
N SER A 68 -11.74 41.61 5.22
CA SER A 68 -13.03 42.24 4.97
C SER A 68 -13.00 43.74 5.04
N SER A 69 -11.95 44.33 5.62
CA SER A 69 -11.74 45.78 5.73
C SER A 69 -10.88 46.35 4.58
N GLY A 70 -10.37 45.47 3.68
CA GLY A 70 -9.53 45.87 2.55
C GLY A 70 -8.04 45.92 2.87
N ASN A 71 -7.60 45.54 4.05
CA ASN A 71 -6.18 45.47 4.38
C ASN A 71 -5.55 44.24 3.69
N MET A 72 -4.33 44.45 3.16
CA MET A 72 -3.60 43.41 2.44
C MET A 72 -2.42 42.91 3.24
N MET A 73 -2.27 41.57 3.31
CA MET A 73 -1.15 40.85 3.89
C MET A 73 -0.58 39.85 2.88
N TYR A 74 0.69 39.53 3.04
CA TYR A 74 1.40 38.57 2.20
C TYR A 74 1.78 37.36 3.05
N TYR A 75 1.35 36.17 2.63
CA TYR A 75 1.68 34.92 3.31
C TYR A 75 2.75 34.14 2.55
N THR A 76 3.87 33.90 3.22
CA THR A 76 5.07 33.25 2.67
C THR A 76 5.53 32.13 3.61
N ALA A 77 6.59 31.42 3.26
CA ALA A 77 7.23 30.45 4.15
C ALA A 77 7.76 31.07 5.47
N ASN A 78 7.96 32.39 5.48
CA ASN A 78 8.35 33.15 6.70
C ASN A 78 7.14 33.68 7.48
N GLY A 79 5.92 33.27 7.13
CA GLY A 79 4.68 33.74 7.77
C GLY A 79 4.06 34.96 7.10
N LEU A 80 3.17 35.66 7.83
CA LEU A 80 2.44 36.82 7.36
C LEU A 80 3.33 38.09 7.42
N GLN A 81 3.27 38.91 6.35
CA GLN A 81 4.02 40.14 6.19
C GLN A 81 3.12 41.27 5.63
N GLN A 82 3.35 42.51 6.08
CA GLN A 82 2.58 43.68 5.63
C GLN A 82 3.12 44.29 4.32
N VAL A 83 4.32 43.92 3.92
CA VAL A 83 4.99 44.39 2.73
C VAL A 83 5.25 43.27 1.73
N ILE A 84 5.35 43.62 0.43
CA ILE A 84 5.67 42.65 -0.60
C ILE A 84 6.98 41.93 -0.25
N PRO A 85 6.97 40.62 -0.14
CA PRO A 85 8.15 39.87 0.25
C PRO A 85 9.24 39.91 -0.81
N LYS A 86 10.48 40.08 -0.37
CA LYS A 86 11.68 40.01 -1.25
C LYS A 86 12.34 38.62 -1.22
N SER A 87 12.00 37.81 -0.21
CA SER A 87 12.56 36.47 0.01
C SER A 87 11.61 35.63 0.86
N GLY A 88 11.97 34.38 1.12
CA GLY A 88 11.16 33.48 1.96
C GLY A 88 9.89 32.99 1.30
N PHE A 89 9.89 32.88 -0.02
CA PHE A 89 8.77 32.34 -0.77
C PHE A 89 8.62 30.83 -0.54
N PHE A 90 7.41 30.32 -0.66
CA PHE A 90 7.21 28.88 -0.80
C PHE A 90 7.84 28.39 -2.11
N GLU A 91 8.38 27.19 -2.10
CA GLU A 91 8.95 26.57 -3.29
C GLU A 91 8.36 25.18 -3.52
N TYR A 92 7.99 24.90 -4.76
CA TYR A 92 7.63 23.57 -5.23
C TYR A 92 8.82 23.02 -6.02
N LEU A 93 9.46 22.00 -5.43
CA LEU A 93 10.79 21.54 -5.86
C LEU A 93 10.78 20.33 -6.80
N TYR A 94 9.63 19.85 -7.24
CA TYR A 94 9.56 18.77 -8.22
C TYR A 94 10.14 19.24 -9.56
N VAL A 95 11.21 18.59 -10.00
CA VAL A 95 11.97 19.01 -11.17
C VAL A 95 12.08 17.94 -12.26
N ASN A 96 11.76 16.68 -11.95
CA ASN A 96 11.83 15.54 -12.85
C ASN A 96 10.47 14.91 -13.07
N GLY A 97 10.25 14.31 -14.26
CA GLY A 97 9.04 13.56 -14.55
C GLY A 97 8.87 12.32 -13.66
N THR A 98 10.00 11.75 -13.23
CA THR A 98 10.04 10.63 -12.28
C THR A 98 9.57 10.98 -10.86
N ASP A 99 9.55 12.28 -10.52
CA ASP A 99 9.04 12.76 -9.23
C ASP A 99 7.50 12.86 -9.21
N VAL A 100 6.86 12.71 -10.37
CA VAL A 100 5.39 12.66 -10.46
C VAL A 100 4.93 11.27 -10.11
N ILE A 101 4.29 11.15 -8.96
CA ILE A 101 3.73 9.88 -8.51
C ILE A 101 2.55 9.52 -9.40
N THR A 102 2.64 8.37 -10.05
CA THR A 102 1.56 7.78 -10.82
C THR A 102 1.10 6.49 -10.16
N PHE A 103 -0.19 6.28 -10.12
CA PHE A 103 -0.81 5.05 -9.63
C PHE A 103 -2.04 4.73 -10.49
N PRO A 104 -2.55 3.50 -10.46
CA PRO A 104 -3.69 3.11 -11.27
C PRO A 104 -4.93 3.96 -10.95
N GLU A 105 -5.54 4.56 -11.95
CA GLU A 105 -6.73 5.43 -11.75
C GLU A 105 -7.90 4.70 -11.07
N TRP A 106 -8.06 3.41 -11.34
CA TRP A 106 -9.09 2.59 -10.71
C TRP A 106 -8.91 2.45 -9.19
N ALA A 107 -7.68 2.62 -8.67
CA ALA A 107 -7.39 2.47 -7.25
C ALA A 107 -7.81 3.70 -6.40
N LYS A 108 -8.25 4.80 -7.05
CA LYS A 108 -8.73 6.00 -6.36
C LYS A 108 -10.10 5.78 -5.74
N GLY A 109 -10.17 5.82 -4.41
CA GLY A 109 -11.44 5.71 -3.68
C GLY A 109 -12.09 4.32 -3.72
N VAL A 110 -11.36 3.31 -4.19
CA VAL A 110 -11.82 1.92 -4.27
C VAL A 110 -12.03 1.32 -2.88
N ILE A 111 -13.11 0.56 -2.74
CA ILE A 111 -13.42 -0.17 -1.51
C ILE A 111 -12.84 -1.58 -1.59
N TYR A 112 -11.83 -1.83 -0.76
CA TYR A 112 -11.22 -3.16 -0.61
C TYR A 112 -11.96 -4.01 0.41
N TYR A 113 -12.07 -5.31 0.13
CA TYR A 113 -12.49 -6.32 1.08
C TYR A 113 -11.39 -7.37 1.23
N GLN A 114 -10.82 -7.47 2.44
CA GLN A 114 -9.84 -8.49 2.75
C GLN A 114 -10.55 -9.82 3.01
N ILE A 115 -10.11 -10.88 2.35
CA ILE A 115 -10.59 -12.24 2.57
C ILE A 115 -9.46 -13.12 3.07
N PHE A 116 -9.66 -13.72 4.24
CA PHE A 116 -8.90 -14.85 4.70
C PHE A 116 -9.63 -16.11 4.16
N PRO A 117 -9.14 -16.76 3.07
CA PRO A 117 -9.93 -17.75 2.34
C PRO A 117 -10.45 -18.86 3.22
N GLU A 118 -9.60 -19.43 4.05
CA GLU A 118 -9.89 -20.51 4.97
C GLU A 118 -11.06 -20.20 5.95
N ARG A 119 -11.36 -18.91 6.17
CA ARG A 119 -12.38 -18.42 7.12
C ARG A 119 -13.61 -17.79 6.46
N PHE A 120 -13.67 -17.69 5.14
CA PHE A 120 -14.70 -16.90 4.47
C PHE A 120 -15.93 -17.70 4.05
N CYS A 121 -15.75 -18.74 3.25
CA CYS A 121 -16.84 -19.62 2.80
C CYS A 121 -16.28 -20.95 2.32
N ASN A 122 -16.83 -22.05 2.84
CA ASN A 122 -16.55 -23.39 2.34
C ASN A 122 -17.45 -23.68 1.14
N GLY A 123 -16.90 -23.72 -0.06
CA GLY A 123 -17.61 -23.96 -1.31
C GLY A 123 -17.49 -25.38 -1.83
N ASN A 124 -16.40 -26.09 -1.47
CA ASN A 124 -16.11 -27.44 -1.88
C ASN A 124 -15.56 -28.28 -0.72
N ARG A 125 -16.42 -29.06 -0.10
CA ARG A 125 -16.01 -29.93 1.02
C ARG A 125 -15.04 -31.04 0.63
N GLY A 126 -14.82 -31.27 -0.66
CA GLY A 126 -13.92 -32.31 -1.14
C GLY A 126 -12.44 -31.98 -0.94
N ASN A 127 -12.10 -30.72 -0.66
CA ASN A 127 -10.76 -30.25 -0.36
C ASN A 127 -10.55 -29.87 1.13
N ASP A 128 -11.56 -30.15 1.98
CA ASP A 128 -11.43 -29.93 3.43
C ASP A 128 -10.28 -30.74 4.02
N PRO A 129 -9.44 -30.17 4.89
CA PRO A 129 -8.47 -30.93 5.70
C PRO A 129 -9.15 -31.96 6.58
N GLU A 130 -8.44 -33.04 6.93
CA GLU A 130 -8.96 -34.13 7.78
C GLU A 130 -9.52 -33.64 9.13
N GLU A 131 -8.89 -32.62 9.73
CA GLU A 131 -9.29 -32.05 11.02
C GLU A 131 -10.10 -30.75 10.88
N CYS A 132 -10.85 -30.61 9.76
CA CYS A 132 -11.66 -29.46 9.52
C CYS A 132 -12.87 -29.41 10.48
N LYS A 133 -13.08 -28.26 11.15
CA LYS A 133 -14.29 -28.03 11.95
C LYS A 133 -15.51 -27.84 11.04
N PRO A 134 -16.70 -28.23 11.49
CA PRO A 134 -17.92 -27.94 10.74
C PRO A 134 -18.06 -26.46 10.46
N TRP A 135 -18.35 -26.11 9.20
CA TRP A 135 -18.59 -24.72 8.78
C TRP A 135 -19.67 -24.05 9.63
N GLY A 136 -19.38 -22.82 10.09
CA GLY A 136 -20.28 -22.05 10.94
C GLY A 136 -20.05 -22.20 12.45
N THR A 137 -19.09 -23.03 12.88
CA THR A 137 -18.64 -23.05 14.28
C THR A 137 -17.72 -21.86 14.58
N LEU A 138 -17.52 -21.54 15.86
CA LEU A 138 -16.59 -20.48 16.26
C LEU A 138 -15.17 -20.84 15.82
N PRO A 139 -14.49 -19.96 15.08
CA PRO A 139 -13.13 -20.18 14.64
C PRO A 139 -12.15 -20.04 15.81
N ASP A 140 -11.06 -20.79 15.73
CA ASP A 140 -9.89 -20.64 16.60
C ASP A 140 -8.60 -20.60 15.76
N ARG A 141 -7.44 -20.51 16.42
CA ARG A 141 -6.15 -20.39 15.72
C ARG A 141 -5.60 -21.74 15.22
N GLU A 142 -6.06 -22.83 15.75
CA GLU A 142 -5.44 -24.14 15.57
C GLU A 142 -6.13 -24.97 14.48
N HIS A 143 -7.45 -24.81 14.32
CA HIS A 143 -8.23 -25.65 13.42
C HIS A 143 -8.54 -24.97 12.09
N HIS A 144 -8.73 -25.80 11.09
CA HIS A 144 -9.25 -25.39 9.78
C HIS A 144 -10.78 -25.29 9.80
N MET A 145 -11.32 -24.40 8.96
CA MET A 145 -12.76 -24.20 8.79
C MET A 145 -13.22 -24.55 7.38
N GLY A 146 -12.30 -24.86 6.46
CA GLY A 146 -12.59 -25.34 5.12
C GLY A 146 -13.03 -24.29 4.12
N GLY A 147 -12.82 -22.99 4.40
CA GLY A 147 -13.05 -21.95 3.41
C GLY A 147 -12.07 -22.07 2.24
N ASP A 148 -12.54 -21.79 1.02
CA ASP A 148 -11.83 -22.05 -0.22
C ASP A 148 -12.16 -21.06 -1.34
N LEU A 149 -11.49 -21.16 -2.49
CA LEU A 149 -11.71 -20.30 -3.65
C LEU A 149 -13.11 -20.51 -4.26
N GLN A 150 -13.65 -21.72 -4.25
CA GLN A 150 -14.99 -21.98 -4.73
C GLN A 150 -16.05 -21.28 -3.87
N GLY A 151 -15.85 -21.22 -2.56
CA GLY A 151 -16.71 -20.47 -1.66
C GLY A 151 -16.65 -18.98 -1.91
N ILE A 152 -15.48 -18.44 -2.27
CA ILE A 152 -15.35 -17.04 -2.66
C ILE A 152 -16.11 -16.78 -3.95
N ILE A 153 -15.97 -17.64 -4.98
CA ILE A 153 -16.71 -17.53 -6.26
C ILE A 153 -18.22 -17.47 -5.98
N GLN A 154 -18.74 -18.35 -5.13
CA GLN A 154 -20.18 -18.38 -4.78
C GLN A 154 -20.63 -17.09 -4.09
N LYS A 155 -19.74 -16.34 -3.45
CA LYS A 155 -20.03 -15.10 -2.71
C LYS A 155 -19.74 -13.82 -3.48
N ILE A 156 -19.27 -13.89 -4.73
CA ILE A 156 -19.04 -12.69 -5.56
C ILE A 156 -20.30 -11.84 -5.72
N PRO A 157 -21.53 -12.40 -5.96
CA PRO A 157 -22.75 -11.59 -6.02
C PRO A 157 -23.00 -10.81 -4.72
N TYR A 158 -22.79 -11.43 -3.55
CA TYR A 158 -22.90 -10.78 -2.24
C TYR A 158 -21.90 -9.64 -2.09
N LEU A 159 -20.64 -9.87 -2.46
CA LEU A 159 -19.59 -8.83 -2.39
C LEU A 159 -19.91 -7.65 -3.31
N LYS A 160 -20.47 -7.92 -4.49
CA LYS A 160 -20.92 -6.88 -5.42
C LYS A 160 -22.08 -6.07 -4.87
N GLU A 161 -23.09 -6.73 -4.27
CA GLU A 161 -24.21 -6.06 -3.60
C GLU A 161 -23.73 -5.20 -2.42
N LEU A 162 -22.72 -5.66 -1.68
CA LEU A 162 -22.08 -4.91 -0.61
C LEU A 162 -21.30 -3.67 -1.11
N GLY A 163 -21.08 -3.54 -2.43
CA GLY A 163 -20.36 -2.43 -3.04
C GLY A 163 -18.83 -2.60 -3.06
N ILE A 164 -18.35 -3.85 -2.94
CA ILE A 164 -16.91 -4.14 -3.01
C ILE A 164 -16.43 -4.01 -4.46
N GLU A 165 -15.29 -3.36 -4.62
CA GLU A 165 -14.68 -3.08 -5.93
C GLU A 165 -13.33 -3.78 -6.10
N CYS A 166 -12.69 -4.18 -4.98
CA CYS A 166 -11.45 -4.94 -4.99
C CYS A 166 -11.42 -5.96 -3.85
N ILE A 167 -11.04 -7.18 -4.15
CA ILE A 167 -10.76 -8.22 -3.15
C ILE A 167 -9.24 -8.30 -2.95
N TYR A 168 -8.82 -8.24 -1.70
CA TYR A 168 -7.48 -8.62 -1.29
C TYR A 168 -7.54 -10.00 -0.63
N LEU A 169 -6.88 -10.98 -1.21
CA LEU A 169 -6.77 -12.32 -0.64
C LEU A 169 -5.52 -12.42 0.23
N ASN A 170 -5.71 -12.87 1.48
CA ASN A 170 -4.60 -13.40 2.28
C ASN A 170 -3.92 -14.55 1.50
N PRO A 171 -2.69 -14.97 1.87
CA PRO A 171 -1.91 -15.91 1.06
C PRO A 171 -2.68 -17.15 0.65
N ILE A 172 -2.56 -17.55 -0.61
CA ILE A 172 -3.25 -18.70 -1.21
C ILE A 172 -2.31 -19.78 -1.72
N PHE A 173 -1.00 -19.54 -1.61
CA PHE A 173 0.01 -20.48 -2.12
C PHE A 173 0.22 -21.63 -1.15
N GLU A 174 0.79 -22.73 -1.67
CA GLU A 174 1.08 -23.92 -0.88
C GLU A 174 1.94 -23.56 0.35
N ALA A 175 1.46 -23.95 1.54
CA ALA A 175 2.08 -23.62 2.81
C ALA A 175 1.64 -24.56 3.94
N ASP A 176 2.44 -24.64 5.00
CA ASP A 176 2.23 -25.59 6.11
C ASP A 176 1.07 -25.24 7.05
N PHE A 177 0.68 -23.95 7.15
CA PHE A 177 -0.29 -23.47 8.14
C PHE A 177 -1.57 -22.95 7.47
N ASN A 178 -2.66 -22.91 8.25
CA ASN A 178 -3.94 -22.39 7.78
C ASN A 178 -3.88 -20.94 7.28
N HIS A 179 -2.98 -20.12 7.83
CA HIS A 179 -2.79 -18.72 7.42
C HIS A 179 -1.95 -18.54 6.15
N LYS A 180 -1.23 -19.57 5.71
CA LYS A 180 -0.42 -19.63 4.47
C LYS A 180 0.76 -18.64 4.37
N TYR A 181 1.10 -17.91 5.43
CA TYR A 181 2.28 -17.03 5.44
C TYR A 181 3.63 -17.77 5.46
N ALA A 182 3.65 -19.05 5.80
CA ALA A 182 4.85 -19.90 5.69
C ALA A 182 4.88 -20.62 4.33
N THR A 183 5.02 -19.86 3.26
CA THR A 183 4.92 -20.36 1.88
C THR A 183 6.02 -21.36 1.52
N THR A 184 5.63 -22.50 0.95
CA THR A 184 6.54 -23.57 0.53
C THR A 184 6.68 -23.70 -0.97
N ASP A 185 5.65 -23.28 -1.75
CA ASP A 185 5.72 -23.18 -3.20
C ASP A 185 4.91 -21.96 -3.70
N TYR A 186 5.60 -20.97 -4.26
CA TYR A 186 5.00 -19.71 -4.73
C TYR A 186 4.31 -19.81 -6.09
N PHE A 187 4.45 -20.93 -6.79
CA PHE A 187 3.86 -21.16 -8.12
C PHE A 187 2.68 -22.12 -8.10
N LYS A 188 2.22 -22.51 -6.91
CA LYS A 188 1.16 -23.49 -6.71
C LYS A 188 0.12 -22.97 -5.73
N ILE A 189 -1.15 -23.13 -6.10
CA ILE A 189 -2.27 -22.90 -5.18
C ILE A 189 -2.28 -24.03 -4.13
N ASP A 190 -2.53 -23.66 -2.89
CA ASP A 190 -2.69 -24.66 -1.83
C ASP A 190 -3.90 -25.55 -2.13
N SER A 191 -3.72 -26.86 -2.03
CA SER A 191 -4.75 -27.86 -2.36
C SER A 191 -6.03 -27.73 -1.52
N GLN A 192 -5.93 -27.15 -0.32
CA GLN A 192 -7.08 -26.85 0.53
C GLN A 192 -7.96 -25.73 -0.04
N PHE A 193 -7.42 -24.90 -0.91
CA PHE A 193 -8.16 -23.81 -1.54
C PHE A 193 -8.71 -24.16 -2.91
N GLY A 194 -8.21 -25.21 -3.54
CA GLY A 194 -8.62 -25.65 -4.88
C GLY A 194 -7.45 -25.81 -5.84
N THR A 195 -7.71 -25.58 -7.11
CA THR A 195 -6.75 -25.76 -8.21
C THR A 195 -6.45 -24.44 -8.92
N GLU A 196 -5.50 -24.48 -9.84
CA GLU A 196 -5.21 -23.35 -10.72
C GLU A 196 -6.40 -22.98 -11.62
N GLU A 197 -7.19 -23.97 -12.03
CA GLU A 197 -8.44 -23.75 -12.79
C GLU A 197 -9.47 -23.04 -11.93
N THR A 198 -9.64 -23.44 -10.66
CA THR A 198 -10.53 -22.75 -9.71
C THR A 198 -10.10 -21.30 -9.49
N PHE A 199 -8.78 -21.06 -9.40
CA PHE A 199 -8.29 -19.70 -9.26
C PHE A 199 -8.52 -18.85 -10.52
N ARG A 200 -8.36 -19.43 -11.71
CA ARG A 200 -8.70 -18.75 -12.96
C ARG A 200 -10.18 -18.39 -13.01
N GLU A 201 -11.06 -19.34 -12.66
CA GLU A 201 -12.50 -19.09 -12.56
C GLU A 201 -12.82 -17.95 -11.58
N LEU A 202 -12.12 -17.89 -10.43
CA LEU A 202 -12.30 -16.81 -9.48
C LEU A 202 -11.94 -15.44 -10.08
N VAL A 203 -10.77 -15.34 -10.74
CA VAL A 203 -10.33 -14.09 -11.37
C VAL A 203 -11.30 -13.65 -12.47
N ASP A 204 -11.68 -14.57 -13.36
CA ASP A 204 -12.61 -14.28 -14.46
C ASP A 204 -13.99 -13.86 -13.92
N THR A 205 -14.47 -14.52 -12.87
CA THR A 205 -15.73 -14.17 -12.22
C THR A 205 -15.64 -12.79 -11.58
N CYS A 206 -14.60 -12.50 -10.80
CA CYS A 206 -14.39 -11.16 -10.22
C CYS A 206 -14.42 -10.08 -11.30
N HIS A 207 -13.67 -10.25 -12.38
CA HIS A 207 -13.61 -9.29 -13.48
C HIS A 207 -14.95 -9.11 -14.17
N SER A 208 -15.74 -10.19 -14.36
CA SER A 208 -17.08 -10.11 -14.94
C SER A 208 -18.06 -9.27 -14.10
N TYR A 209 -17.86 -9.24 -12.79
CA TYR A 209 -18.62 -8.39 -11.86
C TYR A 209 -18.00 -6.99 -11.66
N GLY A 210 -16.88 -6.68 -12.35
CA GLY A 210 -16.14 -5.43 -12.19
C GLY A 210 -15.47 -5.31 -10.84
N ILE A 211 -15.06 -6.43 -10.25
CA ILE A 211 -14.31 -6.53 -9.01
C ILE A 211 -12.86 -6.88 -9.35
N ARG A 212 -11.91 -6.11 -8.81
CA ARG A 212 -10.47 -6.36 -8.94
C ARG A 212 -10.01 -7.40 -7.91
N ILE A 213 -8.87 -8.05 -8.20
CA ILE A 213 -8.28 -9.04 -7.31
C ILE A 213 -6.78 -8.78 -7.07
N VAL A 214 -6.40 -8.70 -5.81
CA VAL A 214 -5.02 -8.46 -5.34
C VAL A 214 -4.59 -9.64 -4.48
N LEU A 215 -3.42 -10.20 -4.78
CA LEU A 215 -2.83 -11.29 -4.01
C LEU A 215 -1.85 -10.79 -2.94
N ASP A 216 -1.66 -11.61 -1.92
CA ASP A 216 -0.64 -11.40 -0.88
C ASP A 216 0.72 -11.96 -1.32
N GLY A 217 1.71 -11.10 -1.40
CA GLY A 217 3.10 -11.44 -1.72
C GLY A 217 3.94 -11.52 -0.45
N VAL A 218 4.18 -12.73 0.04
CA VAL A 218 5.00 -12.98 1.22
C VAL A 218 6.45 -13.20 0.77
N PHE A 219 7.24 -12.12 0.69
CA PHE A 219 8.59 -12.15 0.12
C PHE A 219 9.71 -11.83 1.12
N ASN A 220 9.37 -11.45 2.35
CA ASN A 220 10.35 -11.27 3.43
C ASN A 220 10.89 -12.61 3.94
N HIS A 221 10.10 -13.66 3.89
CA HIS A 221 10.39 -14.98 4.44
C HIS A 221 9.68 -16.08 3.66
N THR A 222 10.01 -17.32 3.96
CA THR A 222 9.39 -18.52 3.38
C THR A 222 8.94 -19.46 4.49
N GLY A 223 8.29 -20.56 4.14
CA GLY A 223 8.14 -21.70 5.05
C GLY A 223 9.43 -22.52 5.14
N VAL A 224 9.61 -23.23 6.25
CA VAL A 224 10.78 -24.10 6.44
C VAL A 224 10.84 -25.21 5.37
N HIS A 225 9.69 -25.65 4.84
CA HIS A 225 9.60 -26.66 3.77
C HIS A 225 9.77 -26.09 2.35
N PHE A 226 10.10 -24.81 2.22
CA PHE A 226 10.47 -24.24 0.92
C PHE A 226 11.70 -24.97 0.35
N LYS A 227 11.61 -25.46 -0.90
CA LYS A 227 12.64 -26.32 -1.50
C LYS A 227 14.07 -25.79 -1.40
N PRO A 228 14.36 -24.49 -1.68
CA PRO A 228 15.70 -23.94 -1.47
C PRO A 228 16.18 -24.01 -0.02
N PHE A 229 15.29 -23.82 0.96
CA PHE A 229 15.68 -23.93 2.38
C PHE A 229 15.91 -25.39 2.79
N GLN A 230 15.11 -26.32 2.28
CA GLN A 230 15.34 -27.77 2.48
C GLN A 230 16.69 -28.21 1.92
N ASP A 231 17.09 -27.69 0.75
CA ASP A 231 18.42 -27.94 0.17
C ASP A 231 19.54 -27.40 1.08
N VAL A 232 19.33 -26.26 1.76
CA VAL A 232 20.27 -25.73 2.77
C VAL A 232 20.35 -26.64 3.99
N LEU A 233 19.23 -27.15 4.50
CA LEU A 233 19.21 -28.08 5.63
C LEU A 233 19.92 -29.40 5.30
N GLU A 234 19.75 -29.91 4.09
CA GLU A 234 20.36 -31.16 3.63
C GLU A 234 21.86 -31.01 3.32
N LYS A 235 22.23 -30.00 2.54
CA LYS A 235 23.59 -29.84 1.99
C LYS A 235 24.47 -28.88 2.76
N GLN A 236 23.91 -28.16 3.71
CA GLN A 236 24.63 -27.23 4.58
C GLN A 236 25.40 -26.18 3.75
N GLU A 237 26.66 -25.92 4.05
CA GLU A 237 27.54 -24.98 3.32
C GLU A 237 27.67 -25.25 1.82
N LYS A 238 27.36 -26.48 1.38
CA LYS A 238 27.46 -26.88 -0.04
C LYS A 238 26.19 -26.56 -0.84
N SER A 239 25.13 -26.12 -0.20
CA SER A 239 23.91 -25.71 -0.91
C SER A 239 24.17 -24.48 -1.76
N ARG A 240 23.67 -24.48 -2.99
CA ARG A 240 23.68 -23.27 -3.84
C ARG A 240 22.82 -22.15 -3.28
N TYR A 241 21.88 -22.44 -2.40
CA TYR A 241 20.92 -21.52 -1.83
C TYR A 241 21.33 -20.95 -0.47
N VAL A 242 22.53 -21.26 0.05
CA VAL A 242 23.02 -20.74 1.35
C VAL A 242 22.90 -19.22 1.42
N LYS A 243 23.22 -18.51 0.33
CA LYS A 243 23.16 -17.05 0.25
C LYS A 243 21.74 -16.47 0.06
N TRP A 244 20.72 -17.33 0.00
CA TRP A 244 19.33 -16.89 -0.06
C TRP A 244 18.77 -16.57 1.32
N PHE A 245 19.47 -17.01 2.37
CA PHE A 245 19.02 -16.92 3.76
C PHE A 245 20.14 -16.35 4.64
N TYR A 246 19.77 -15.76 5.75
CA TYR A 246 20.72 -15.30 6.77
C TYR A 246 21.06 -16.46 7.72
N ILE A 247 22.17 -17.14 7.49
CA ILE A 247 22.65 -18.27 8.28
C ILE A 247 23.65 -17.77 9.33
N ASN A 248 23.36 -17.99 10.60
CA ASN A 248 24.18 -17.54 11.72
C ASN A 248 25.35 -18.48 12.01
N HIS A 249 25.10 -19.78 11.97
CA HIS A 249 26.14 -20.80 12.17
C HIS A 249 25.71 -22.17 11.63
N TYR A 250 26.69 -23.06 11.48
CA TYR A 250 26.51 -24.44 11.03
C TYR A 250 26.70 -25.44 12.18
N PRO A 251 26.06 -26.62 12.13
CA PRO A 251 25.11 -27.04 11.10
C PRO A 251 23.79 -26.22 11.15
N VAL A 252 23.21 -25.94 10.00
CA VAL A 252 21.87 -25.33 9.93
C VAL A 252 20.84 -26.36 10.34
N GLU A 253 20.02 -26.02 11.32
CA GLU A 253 18.93 -26.86 11.81
C GLU A 253 17.72 -25.99 12.17
N PRO A 254 16.49 -26.52 12.21
CA PRO A 254 15.27 -25.73 12.47
C PRO A 254 15.26 -25.08 13.87
N SER A 255 15.92 -23.93 13.99
CA SER A 255 16.05 -23.13 15.20
C SER A 255 16.17 -21.66 14.84
N HIS A 256 15.43 -20.78 15.50
CA HIS A 256 15.52 -19.34 15.29
C HIS A 256 16.86 -18.72 15.71
N HIS A 257 17.73 -19.46 16.40
CA HIS A 257 19.09 -19.02 16.73
C HIS A 257 20.12 -19.41 15.68
N ASN A 258 19.78 -20.31 14.80
CA ASN A 258 20.66 -20.91 13.82
C ASN A 258 20.68 -20.13 12.50
N TYR A 259 19.54 -19.48 12.19
CA TYR A 259 19.31 -18.61 11.05
C TYR A 259 18.29 -17.53 11.42
N GLU A 260 18.26 -16.45 10.65
CA GLU A 260 17.28 -15.39 10.87
C GLU A 260 15.87 -15.85 10.46
N CYS A 261 14.86 -15.42 11.22
CA CYS A 261 13.46 -15.75 11.06
C CYS A 261 12.60 -14.50 11.18
N VAL A 262 11.34 -14.58 10.77
CA VAL A 262 10.34 -13.57 11.13
C VAL A 262 10.05 -13.66 12.63
N GLY A 263 10.39 -12.62 13.36
CA GLY A 263 10.26 -12.61 14.83
C GLY A 263 10.95 -13.83 15.47
N ALA A 264 10.22 -14.60 16.28
CA ALA A 264 10.70 -15.82 16.94
C ALA A 264 10.22 -17.10 16.24
N TYR A 265 9.70 -17.01 15.00
CA TYR A 265 9.07 -18.14 14.32
C TYR A 265 10.05 -18.92 13.45
N LYS A 266 10.74 -19.90 14.05
CA LYS A 266 11.75 -20.75 13.40
C LYS A 266 11.28 -21.46 12.12
N TRP A 267 9.98 -21.62 11.95
CA TRP A 267 9.38 -22.20 10.72
C TRP A 267 9.20 -21.21 9.59
N MET A 268 9.61 -19.95 9.79
CA MET A 268 9.58 -18.90 8.76
C MET A 268 10.97 -18.28 8.56
N PRO A 269 11.91 -18.99 7.87
CA PRO A 269 13.25 -18.48 7.60
C PRO A 269 13.20 -17.22 6.73
N LYS A 270 14.02 -16.21 7.12
CA LYS A 270 14.09 -14.92 6.44
C LYS A 270 14.94 -15.02 5.17
N LEU A 271 14.42 -14.49 4.07
CA LEU A 271 15.14 -14.37 2.81
C LEU A 271 16.12 -13.18 2.86
N ASP A 272 17.32 -13.38 2.31
CA ASP A 272 18.22 -12.27 1.98
C ASP A 272 17.76 -11.59 0.69
N THR A 273 16.85 -10.65 0.82
CA THR A 273 16.25 -9.93 -0.30
C THR A 273 17.20 -8.92 -0.96
N SER A 274 18.37 -8.67 -0.38
CA SER A 274 19.46 -7.92 -1.02
C SER A 274 20.19 -8.76 -2.08
N ASN A 275 20.05 -10.09 -2.02
CA ASN A 275 20.66 -11.02 -2.96
C ASN A 275 19.98 -10.92 -4.35
N PRO A 276 20.72 -10.69 -5.43
CA PRO A 276 20.16 -10.58 -6.79
C PRO A 276 19.37 -11.81 -7.24
N GLU A 277 19.77 -13.02 -6.87
CA GLU A 277 19.05 -14.25 -7.23
C GLU A 277 17.68 -14.33 -6.52
N VAL A 278 17.63 -13.91 -5.25
CA VAL A 278 16.36 -13.84 -4.49
C VAL A 278 15.45 -12.79 -5.11
N ARG A 279 15.99 -11.63 -5.46
CA ARG A 279 15.23 -10.58 -6.12
C ARG A 279 14.65 -11.05 -7.47
N GLU A 280 15.46 -11.69 -8.30
CA GLU A 280 15.01 -12.27 -9.58
C GLU A 280 13.89 -13.31 -9.35
N PHE A 281 14.03 -14.16 -8.33
CA PHE A 281 13.00 -15.11 -7.94
C PHE A 281 11.69 -14.43 -7.56
N ILE A 282 11.74 -13.38 -6.73
CA ILE A 282 10.56 -12.61 -6.33
C ILE A 282 9.87 -12.01 -7.55
N LEU A 283 10.63 -11.36 -8.44
CA LEU A 283 10.10 -10.77 -9.67
C LEU A 283 9.44 -11.84 -10.55
N LYS A 284 10.07 -13.00 -10.68
CA LYS A 284 9.51 -14.13 -11.44
C LYS A 284 8.16 -14.59 -10.86
N VAL A 285 8.02 -14.67 -9.55
CA VAL A 285 6.74 -14.99 -8.90
C VAL A 285 5.71 -13.91 -9.19
N MET A 286 6.08 -12.63 -9.03
CA MET A 286 5.15 -11.52 -9.26
C MET A 286 4.62 -11.51 -10.70
N PHE A 287 5.50 -11.70 -11.67
CA PHE A 287 5.12 -11.76 -13.09
C PHE A 287 4.31 -13.00 -13.42
N TYR A 288 4.63 -14.15 -12.84
CA TYR A 288 3.90 -15.40 -13.11
C TYR A 288 2.40 -15.23 -12.89
N TRP A 289 1.99 -14.70 -11.74
CA TRP A 289 0.56 -14.54 -11.42
C TRP A 289 -0.12 -13.43 -12.22
N ILE A 290 0.61 -12.36 -12.55
CA ILE A 290 0.09 -11.30 -13.43
C ILE A 290 -0.08 -11.83 -14.86
N ASP A 291 0.93 -12.48 -15.41
CA ASP A 291 0.95 -12.93 -16.81
C ASP A 291 -0.04 -14.08 -17.06
N HIS A 292 -0.13 -15.03 -16.15
CA HIS A 292 -0.93 -16.23 -16.35
C HIS A 292 -2.39 -16.07 -15.93
N TYR A 293 -2.66 -15.28 -14.90
CA TYR A 293 -4.01 -15.18 -14.32
C TYR A 293 -4.60 -13.77 -14.39
N GLY A 294 -3.82 -12.77 -14.73
CA GLY A 294 -4.32 -11.40 -14.90
C GLY A 294 -4.71 -10.71 -13.60
N ILE A 295 -4.17 -11.11 -12.45
CA ILE A 295 -4.45 -10.44 -11.18
C ILE A 295 -4.17 -8.95 -11.28
N ASP A 296 -4.86 -8.14 -10.47
CA ASP A 296 -4.80 -6.67 -10.57
C ASP A 296 -3.68 -6.03 -9.74
N GLY A 297 -2.93 -6.83 -9.01
CA GLY A 297 -1.75 -6.38 -8.29
C GLY A 297 -1.39 -7.22 -7.07
N TRP A 298 -0.54 -6.64 -6.25
CA TRP A 298 0.04 -7.28 -5.09
C TRP A 298 -0.14 -6.44 -3.83
N ARG A 299 -0.57 -7.05 -2.75
CA ARG A 299 -0.30 -6.58 -1.39
C ARG A 299 0.99 -7.26 -0.93
N LEU A 300 1.95 -6.49 -0.47
CA LEU A 300 3.30 -6.94 -0.16
C LEU A 300 3.47 -7.00 1.34
N ASP A 301 3.56 -8.22 1.85
CA ASP A 301 3.66 -8.53 3.27
C ASP A 301 4.98 -8.02 3.85
N VAL A 302 4.92 -7.38 5.03
CA VAL A 302 6.09 -6.83 5.75
C VAL A 302 7.03 -6.07 4.80
N ALA A 303 6.46 -5.19 3.97
CA ALA A 303 7.18 -4.57 2.86
C ALA A 303 8.36 -3.70 3.30
N ASP A 304 8.35 -3.20 4.53
CA ASP A 304 9.42 -2.39 5.14
C ASP A 304 10.62 -3.22 5.64
N GLU A 305 10.50 -4.55 5.71
CA GLU A 305 11.61 -5.47 6.05
C GLU A 305 12.29 -6.09 4.81
N VAL A 306 11.76 -5.87 3.63
CA VAL A 306 12.34 -6.31 2.36
C VAL A 306 13.26 -5.22 1.82
N ASP A 307 14.38 -5.61 1.19
CA ASP A 307 15.31 -4.65 0.61
C ASP A 307 14.61 -3.73 -0.41
N PRO A 308 14.73 -2.40 -0.28
CA PRO A 308 14.05 -1.45 -1.16
C PRO A 308 14.31 -1.66 -2.65
N SER A 309 15.47 -2.19 -3.03
CA SER A 309 15.81 -2.45 -4.44
C SER A 309 14.88 -3.46 -5.10
N VAL A 310 14.30 -4.39 -4.33
CA VAL A 310 13.28 -5.34 -4.83
C VAL A 310 12.06 -4.57 -5.33
N TRP A 311 11.57 -3.63 -4.52
CA TRP A 311 10.36 -2.86 -4.84
C TRP A 311 10.59 -1.84 -5.95
N GLU A 312 11.78 -1.23 -5.99
CA GLU A 312 12.16 -0.30 -7.05
C GLU A 312 12.21 -1.00 -8.40
N GLU A 313 12.83 -2.17 -8.45
CA GLU A 313 12.92 -2.97 -9.67
C GLU A 313 11.55 -3.55 -10.07
N ALA A 314 10.78 -4.09 -9.10
CA ALA A 314 9.43 -4.58 -9.33
C ALA A 314 8.53 -3.48 -9.92
N ARG A 315 8.59 -2.26 -9.35
CA ARG A 315 7.82 -1.14 -9.87
C ARG A 315 8.19 -0.79 -11.30
N ILE A 316 9.49 -0.65 -11.59
CA ILE A 316 9.96 -0.31 -12.94
C ILE A 316 9.44 -1.33 -13.94
N GLN A 317 9.70 -2.62 -13.70
CA GLN A 317 9.36 -3.68 -14.66
C GLN A 317 7.84 -3.89 -14.77
N ILE A 318 7.12 -3.91 -13.66
CA ILE A 318 5.66 -4.11 -13.68
C ILE A 318 4.97 -2.92 -14.32
N LYS A 319 5.33 -1.68 -13.98
CA LYS A 319 4.66 -0.49 -14.54
C LYS A 319 4.98 -0.26 -16.00
N GLU A 320 6.13 -0.69 -16.48
CA GLU A 320 6.46 -0.65 -17.91
C GLU A 320 5.52 -1.55 -18.72
N LYS A 321 5.24 -2.75 -18.24
CA LYS A 321 4.40 -3.74 -18.94
C LYS A 321 2.92 -3.62 -18.57
N TYR A 322 2.63 -3.31 -17.30
CA TYR A 322 1.29 -3.33 -16.71
C TYR A 322 1.07 -2.09 -15.82
N PRO A 323 0.88 -0.90 -16.39
CA PRO A 323 0.77 0.35 -15.62
C PRO A 323 -0.46 0.40 -14.69
N ASP A 324 -1.46 -0.43 -14.95
CA ASP A 324 -2.71 -0.55 -14.19
C ASP A 324 -2.66 -1.52 -12.99
N LYS A 325 -1.57 -2.28 -12.83
CA LYS A 325 -1.44 -3.21 -11.68
C LYS A 325 -0.96 -2.45 -10.44
N ILE A 326 -1.63 -2.67 -9.30
CA ILE A 326 -1.30 -1.98 -8.04
C ILE A 326 -0.19 -2.69 -7.27
N LEU A 327 0.67 -1.91 -6.62
CA LEU A 327 1.62 -2.35 -5.61
C LEU A 327 1.24 -1.71 -4.27
N LEU A 328 0.66 -2.50 -3.37
CA LEU A 328 0.18 -2.09 -2.05
C LEU A 328 1.10 -2.65 -0.98
N GLY A 329 1.88 -1.81 -0.30
CA GLY A 329 2.80 -2.26 0.76
C GLY A 329 2.12 -2.38 2.12
N GLU A 330 2.49 -3.40 2.90
CA GLU A 330 2.23 -3.37 4.32
C GLU A 330 3.39 -2.72 5.06
N THR A 331 3.09 -1.72 5.88
CA THR A 331 4.02 -1.12 6.82
C THR A 331 3.27 -0.67 8.07
N TRP A 332 3.89 -0.88 9.23
CA TRP A 332 3.26 -0.58 10.52
C TRP A 332 3.48 0.87 10.97
N GLY A 333 4.42 1.56 10.36
CA GLY A 333 4.85 2.88 10.76
C GLY A 333 4.83 3.89 9.61
N TYR A 334 5.87 4.72 9.57
CA TYR A 334 6.02 5.79 8.59
C TYR A 334 6.32 5.27 7.18
N ALA A 335 5.35 5.39 6.30
CA ALA A 335 5.41 4.89 4.92
C ALA A 335 6.06 5.87 3.91
N GLY A 336 6.46 7.06 4.32
CA GLY A 336 6.88 8.12 3.41
C GLY A 336 8.05 7.77 2.48
N LYS A 337 8.89 6.82 2.86
CA LYS A 337 9.97 6.32 1.99
C LYS A 337 9.43 5.51 0.82
N MET A 338 8.41 4.69 1.05
CA MET A 338 7.80 3.80 0.05
C MET A 338 6.90 4.55 -0.94
N LEU A 339 6.37 5.71 -0.53
CA LEU A 339 5.42 6.51 -1.30
C LEU A 339 6.07 7.66 -2.08
N ARG A 340 7.36 7.55 -2.41
CA ARG A 340 8.09 8.56 -3.19
C ARG A 340 7.94 8.42 -4.71
N GLY A 341 7.14 7.46 -5.18
CA GLY A 341 6.90 7.20 -6.59
C GLY A 341 7.80 6.14 -7.22
N ASN A 342 8.77 5.61 -6.47
CA ASN A 342 9.71 4.61 -6.95
C ASN A 342 9.51 3.19 -6.39
N GLN A 343 8.59 3.00 -5.43
CA GLN A 343 8.32 1.69 -4.82
C GLN A 343 6.83 1.36 -4.88
N MET A 344 6.03 1.81 -3.89
CA MET A 344 4.61 1.47 -3.76
C MET A 344 3.70 2.53 -4.39
N ASP A 345 2.53 2.09 -4.84
CA ASP A 345 1.43 2.98 -5.22
C ASP A 345 0.67 3.47 -3.98
N SER A 346 0.53 2.60 -2.99
CA SER A 346 -0.17 2.84 -1.74
C SER A 346 0.36 1.92 -0.64
N VAL A 347 -0.07 2.16 0.59
CA VAL A 347 0.24 1.31 1.75
C VAL A 347 -1.00 1.08 2.60
N MET A 348 -0.98 0.01 3.41
CA MET A 348 -2.00 -0.22 4.44
C MET A 348 -1.84 0.82 5.54
N ASN A 349 -2.88 1.65 5.74
CA ASN A 349 -2.82 2.77 6.66
C ASN A 349 -3.21 2.37 8.08
N TYR A 350 -2.26 1.75 8.80
CA TYR A 350 -2.48 1.33 10.19
C TYR A 350 -2.70 2.50 11.15
N VAL A 351 -2.11 3.65 10.89
CA VAL A 351 -2.31 4.86 11.70
C VAL A 351 -3.78 5.31 11.68
N PHE A 352 -4.39 5.28 10.49
CA PHE A 352 -5.82 5.58 10.35
C PHE A 352 -6.70 4.51 11.00
N ARG A 353 -6.37 3.22 10.77
CA ARG A 353 -7.08 2.10 11.40
C ARG A 353 -7.09 2.22 12.92
N ASP A 354 -5.94 2.50 13.53
CA ASP A 354 -5.82 2.58 14.98
C ASP A 354 -6.59 3.77 15.53
N ALA A 355 -6.54 4.92 14.86
CA ALA A 355 -7.34 6.08 15.26
C ALA A 355 -8.86 5.77 15.22
N LEU A 356 -9.33 5.10 14.16
CA LEU A 356 -10.75 4.68 14.05
C LEU A 356 -11.12 3.66 15.12
N ARG A 357 -10.30 2.64 15.34
CA ARG A 357 -10.54 1.61 16.35
C ARG A 357 -10.66 2.23 17.72
N ASP A 358 -9.68 3.05 18.11
CA ASP A 358 -9.62 3.63 19.44
C ASP A 358 -10.77 4.61 19.69
N TYR A 359 -11.23 5.35 18.65
CA TYR A 359 -12.32 6.29 18.78
C TYR A 359 -13.70 5.63 18.71
N ILE A 360 -13.93 4.74 17.73
CA ILE A 360 -15.28 4.19 17.45
C ILE A 360 -15.54 2.91 18.24
N ALA A 361 -14.60 1.94 18.19
CA ALA A 361 -14.82 0.63 18.78
C ALA A 361 -14.47 0.60 20.27
N GLU A 362 -13.29 1.06 20.64
CA GLU A 362 -12.79 1.00 22.01
C GLU A 362 -13.24 2.22 22.85
N LYS A 363 -13.60 3.34 22.19
CA LYS A 363 -13.99 4.59 22.84
C LYS A 363 -12.97 5.07 23.87
N SER A 364 -11.70 4.80 23.62
CA SER A 364 -10.58 5.06 24.51
C SER A 364 -9.98 6.46 24.34
N ILE A 365 -10.33 7.17 23.26
CA ILE A 365 -9.85 8.52 22.96
C ILE A 365 -11.02 9.49 22.73
N SER A 366 -10.76 10.78 22.99
CA SER A 366 -11.72 11.86 22.73
C SER A 366 -11.80 12.21 21.24
N VAL A 367 -12.83 12.94 20.82
CA VAL A 367 -12.95 13.48 19.46
C VAL A 367 -11.78 14.43 19.12
N THR A 368 -11.29 15.19 20.10
CA THR A 368 -10.13 16.09 19.92
C THR A 368 -8.85 15.29 19.66
N GLU A 369 -8.64 14.21 20.39
CA GLU A 369 -7.51 13.32 20.18
C GLU A 369 -7.60 12.60 18.81
N PHE A 370 -8.81 12.15 18.43
CA PHE A 370 -9.05 11.56 17.11
C PHE A 370 -8.71 12.54 15.98
N ASP A 371 -9.22 13.78 16.05
CA ASP A 371 -8.91 14.84 15.09
C ASP A 371 -7.39 15.13 15.01
N SER A 372 -6.73 15.20 16.18
CA SER A 372 -5.28 15.37 16.25
C SER A 372 -4.52 14.26 15.54
N ARG A 373 -4.92 12.99 15.75
CA ARG A 373 -4.29 11.84 15.07
C ARG A 373 -4.52 11.84 13.57
N LEU A 374 -5.70 12.25 13.10
CA LEU A 374 -5.98 12.40 11.67
C LEU A 374 -5.11 13.49 11.05
N ASN A 375 -4.99 14.64 11.69
CA ASN A 375 -4.13 15.73 11.21
C ASN A 375 -2.66 15.33 11.21
N HIS A 376 -2.20 14.58 12.21
CA HIS A 376 -0.85 14.03 12.25
C HIS A 376 -0.61 13.03 11.12
N MET A 377 -1.57 12.15 10.87
CA MET A 377 -1.51 11.19 9.74
C MET A 377 -1.34 11.91 8.39
N LEU A 378 -2.08 12.99 8.14
CA LEU A 378 -1.95 13.77 6.91
C LEU A 378 -0.56 14.39 6.71
N ALA A 379 0.23 14.52 7.78
CA ALA A 379 1.63 14.92 7.69
C ALA A 379 2.55 13.78 7.20
N TYR A 380 2.16 12.53 7.40
CA TYR A 380 2.92 11.36 6.93
C TYR A 380 2.61 10.99 5.48
N TYR A 381 1.35 11.16 5.07
CA TYR A 381 0.89 10.81 3.73
C TYR A 381 0.67 12.11 2.95
N LYS A 382 1.49 12.31 1.95
CA LYS A 382 1.28 13.42 1.01
C LYS A 382 0.13 13.08 0.09
N ASP A 383 -0.68 14.11 -0.23
CA ASP A 383 -1.79 14.05 -1.20
C ASP A 383 -1.34 13.59 -2.58
#